data_063ec46c44369c4f9d36e959013d59b3
#
_entry.id   063ec46c44369c4f9d36e959013d59b3
#
_cell.length_a   1.000
_cell.length_b   1.000
_cell.length_c   1.000
_cell.angle_alpha   90.00
_cell.angle_beta   90.00
_cell.angle_gamma   90.00
#
_symmetry.space_group_name_H-M   'P 1'
#
loop_
_entity.id
_entity.type
_entity.pdbx_description
1 polymer ?
#
loop_
_entity_poly.entity_id
_entity_poly.type
_entity_poly.pdbx_seq_one_letter_code
_entity_poly.pdbx_strand_id
1 'polypeptide(L)'
;ATDEIYMSPATRIGDAMPIMMSPLPTGGAQAVPEDLKPKIMSPTLAMVRATTQAKGHDTELAEAMVDPDFVYKIGDEIICDEGELVTLTNQEAERLVGEGDEQRHLLSKGTFPNLEALLEYLELDTTEIRRIEITPAEKMARAIEGFPLSSILLMLGLLGVWIEFKTPGFGFPGGAGLSCLALWFWGHHIAGLAGTSELILFILGIILLIIEIFVIP
;
A
#
# COMPACT_ATOMS: atom_id res chain seq x y z
N ALA A 1 8.74 12.06 -2.19
CA ALA A 1 8.23 13.42 -2.37
C ALA A 1 8.43 13.85 -3.82
N THR A 2 7.48 14.59 -4.37
CA THR A 2 7.52 15.17 -5.72
C THR A 2 8.06 16.59 -5.65
N ASP A 3 8.60 17.10 -6.76
CA ASP A 3 9.07 18.47 -6.83
C ASP A 3 7.91 19.46 -6.92
N GLU A 4 6.81 19.05 -7.56
CA GLU A 4 5.60 19.83 -7.74
C GLU A 4 4.36 18.99 -7.47
N ILE A 5 3.30 19.65 -6.99
CA ILE A 5 2.02 19.03 -6.71
C ILE A 5 0.95 19.71 -7.56
N TYR A 6 0.16 18.92 -8.25
CA TYR A 6 -1.01 19.34 -9.01
C TYR A 6 -2.22 18.52 -8.57
N MET A 7 -3.38 19.13 -8.57
CA MET A 7 -4.61 18.46 -8.08
C MET A 7 -5.67 18.35 -9.17
N SER A 8 -6.63 17.47 -8.95
CA SER A 8 -7.86 17.44 -9.76
C SER A 8 -8.96 18.27 -9.11
N PRO A 9 -9.96 18.74 -9.87
CA PRO A 9 -11.11 19.45 -9.30
C PRO A 9 -11.85 18.60 -8.26
N ALA A 10 -12.34 19.23 -7.21
CA ALA A 10 -13.09 18.63 -6.13
C ALA A 10 -12.32 17.52 -5.37
N THR A 11 -11.00 17.59 -5.33
CA THR A 11 -10.14 16.72 -4.52
C THR A 11 -9.64 17.43 -3.26
N ARG A 12 -9.10 16.63 -2.35
CA ARG A 12 -8.51 17.08 -1.09
C ARG A 12 -7.16 16.40 -0.85
N ILE A 13 -6.29 17.05 -0.09
CA ILE A 13 -4.99 16.55 0.32
C ILE A 13 -4.75 16.89 1.79
N GLY A 14 -4.25 15.95 2.57
CA GLY A 14 -4.02 16.07 4.01
C GLY A 14 -4.51 14.83 4.74
N ASP A 15 -4.77 14.95 6.06
CA ASP A 15 -5.25 13.87 6.95
C ASP A 15 -4.43 12.58 6.77
N ALA A 16 -3.12 12.71 7.04
CA ALA A 16 -2.16 11.63 6.82
C ALA A 16 -1.67 11.00 8.14
N MET A 17 -2.46 11.11 9.20
CA MET A 17 -2.13 10.50 10.51
C MET A 17 -2.04 8.97 10.38
N PRO A 18 -1.00 8.34 10.95
CA PRO A 18 -0.92 6.88 10.99
C PRO A 18 -2.08 6.26 11.76
N ILE A 19 -2.70 5.24 11.18
CA ILE A 19 -3.75 4.43 11.81
C ILE A 19 -3.29 2.97 11.92
N MET A 20 -3.75 2.27 12.95
CA MET A 20 -3.55 0.83 13.07
C MET A 20 -4.72 0.07 12.44
N MET A 21 -4.40 -0.91 11.61
CA MET A 21 -5.41 -1.84 11.09
C MET A 21 -5.49 -3.06 11.99
N SER A 22 -6.70 -3.44 12.38
CA SER A 22 -6.91 -4.68 13.12
C SER A 22 -6.47 -5.88 12.29
N PRO A 23 -5.74 -6.85 12.85
CA PRO A 23 -5.41 -8.09 12.16
C PRO A 23 -6.65 -8.99 11.94
N LEU A 24 -7.76 -8.71 12.61
CA LEU A 24 -9.01 -9.46 12.45
C LEU A 24 -9.83 -8.89 11.28
N PRO A 25 -10.44 -9.75 10.43
CA PRO A 25 -11.20 -9.29 9.27
C PRO A 25 -12.40 -8.40 9.60
N THR A 26 -12.91 -8.50 10.81
CA THR A 26 -14.06 -7.72 11.32
C THR A 26 -13.63 -6.46 12.09
N GLY A 27 -12.34 -6.30 12.35
CA GLY A 27 -11.80 -5.16 13.07
C GLY A 27 -11.37 -4.07 12.07
N GLY A 28 -12.00 -2.93 12.08
CA GLY A 28 -11.67 -1.78 11.22
C GLY A 28 -10.37 -1.06 11.63
N ALA A 29 -10.21 0.15 11.11
CA ALA A 29 -9.15 1.06 11.53
C ALA A 29 -9.31 1.41 13.01
N GLN A 30 -8.21 1.43 13.75
CA GLN A 30 -8.15 1.77 15.17
C GLN A 30 -7.17 2.90 15.39
N ALA A 31 -7.47 3.76 16.36
CA ALA A 31 -6.52 4.77 16.81
C ALA A 31 -5.26 4.09 17.38
N VAL A 32 -4.12 4.73 17.19
CA VAL A 32 -2.87 4.28 17.80
C VAL A 32 -2.97 4.42 19.32
N PRO A 33 -2.70 3.38 20.12
CA PRO A 33 -2.65 3.48 21.58
C PRO A 33 -1.67 4.57 22.04
N GLU A 34 -2.02 5.30 23.09
CA GLU A 34 -1.25 6.44 23.61
C GLU A 34 0.21 6.08 23.96
N ASP A 35 0.45 4.89 24.47
CA ASP A 35 1.79 4.38 24.81
C ASP A 35 2.65 4.09 23.57
N LEU A 36 2.04 3.83 22.42
CA LEU A 36 2.71 3.60 21.13
C LEU A 36 2.76 4.85 20.25
N LYS A 37 1.90 5.84 20.49
CA LYS A 37 1.81 7.08 19.70
C LYS A 37 3.19 7.72 19.49
N PRO A 38 4.04 7.96 20.51
CA PRO A 38 5.35 8.57 20.30
C PRO A 38 6.31 7.74 19.43
N LYS A 39 6.21 6.40 19.53
CA LYS A 39 7.08 5.49 18.76
C LYS A 39 6.71 5.42 17.27
N ILE A 40 5.45 5.69 16.94
CA ILE A 40 4.95 5.71 15.56
C ILE A 40 5.04 7.12 14.97
N MET A 41 4.64 8.14 15.75
CA MET A 41 4.62 9.53 15.28
C MET A 41 6.03 10.10 15.06
N SER A 42 6.98 9.86 15.97
CA SER A 42 8.31 10.45 15.86
C SER A 42 9.05 10.06 14.57
N PRO A 43 9.16 8.78 14.15
CA PRO A 43 9.77 8.43 12.88
C PRO A 43 8.95 8.91 11.67
N THR A 44 7.62 8.95 11.77
CA THR A 44 6.75 9.46 10.69
C THR A 44 7.00 10.95 10.46
N LEU A 45 7.01 11.77 11.52
CA LEU A 45 7.31 13.19 11.44
C LEU A 45 8.74 13.45 10.94
N ALA A 46 9.72 12.65 11.38
CA ALA A 46 11.08 12.75 10.88
C ALA A 46 11.16 12.47 9.36
N MET A 47 10.42 11.48 8.86
CA MET A 47 10.34 11.19 7.44
C MET A 47 9.64 12.30 6.66
N VAL A 48 8.56 12.86 7.20
CA VAL A 48 7.85 14.00 6.61
C VAL A 48 8.78 15.20 6.48
N ARG A 49 9.47 15.60 7.58
CA ARG A 49 10.47 16.68 7.55
C ARG A 49 11.56 16.46 6.51
N ALA A 50 12.16 15.27 6.50
CA ALA A 50 13.23 14.96 5.57
C ALA A 50 12.78 15.05 4.10
N THR A 51 11.56 14.58 3.80
CA THR A 51 11.03 14.59 2.43
C THR A 51 10.59 15.99 1.97
N THR A 52 9.97 16.77 2.84
CA THR A 52 9.56 18.16 2.53
C THR A 52 10.76 19.08 2.36
N GLN A 53 11.74 18.99 3.26
CA GLN A 53 12.99 19.77 3.17
C GLN A 53 13.78 19.44 1.89
N ALA A 54 13.87 18.16 1.52
CA ALA A 54 14.56 17.74 0.30
C ALA A 54 13.92 18.30 -0.99
N LYS A 55 12.64 18.66 -0.95
CA LYS A 55 11.87 19.14 -2.10
C LYS A 55 11.42 20.61 -1.99
N GLY A 56 11.79 21.29 -0.91
CA GLY A 56 11.46 22.70 -0.69
C GLY A 56 9.97 22.97 -0.42
N HIS A 57 9.24 21.96 0.05
CA HIS A 57 7.84 22.14 0.48
C HIS A 57 7.77 22.69 1.91
N ASP A 58 6.60 23.22 2.27
CA ASP A 58 6.33 23.70 3.62
C ASP A 58 6.30 22.52 4.60
N THR A 59 7.29 22.51 5.49
CA THR A 59 7.46 21.42 6.46
C THR A 59 6.40 21.48 7.56
N GLU A 60 6.04 22.69 8.02
CA GLU A 60 5.05 22.90 9.07
C GLU A 60 3.65 22.49 8.60
N LEU A 61 3.30 22.84 7.35
CA LEU A 61 2.07 22.38 6.72
C LEU A 61 1.99 20.86 6.67
N ALA A 62 3.07 20.20 6.25
CA ALA A 62 3.10 18.74 6.13
C ALA A 62 3.08 18.04 7.49
N GLU A 63 3.69 18.61 8.54
CA GLU A 63 3.59 18.10 9.91
C GLU A 63 2.16 18.23 10.45
N ALA A 64 1.48 19.36 10.19
CA ALA A 64 0.09 19.56 10.59
C ALA A 64 -0.92 18.64 9.85
N MET A 65 -0.54 18.05 8.72
CA MET A 65 -1.31 17.01 8.06
C MET A 65 -1.21 15.63 8.75
N VAL A 66 -0.21 15.45 9.62
CA VAL A 66 0.12 14.17 10.26
C VAL A 66 -0.13 14.20 11.76
N ASP A 67 0.17 15.32 12.42
CA ASP A 67 0.10 15.47 13.87
C ASP A 67 -1.02 16.43 14.27
N PRO A 68 -2.09 15.94 14.92
CA PRO A 68 -3.20 16.77 15.37
C PRO A 68 -2.82 17.73 16.51
N ASP A 69 -1.68 17.52 17.18
CA ASP A 69 -1.21 18.40 18.25
C ASP A 69 -0.45 19.63 17.68
N PHE A 70 -0.32 19.71 16.33
CA PHE A 70 0.39 20.78 15.64
C PHE A 70 -0.56 21.86 15.12
N VAL A 71 -0.42 23.09 15.63
CA VAL A 71 -1.18 24.27 15.16
C VAL A 71 -0.50 24.89 13.95
N TYR A 72 -1.18 24.94 12.80
CA TYR A 72 -0.64 25.53 11.58
C TYR A 72 -1.22 26.92 11.32
N LYS A 73 -0.33 27.90 11.08
CA LYS A 73 -0.68 29.31 10.84
C LYS A 73 0.01 29.87 9.62
N ILE A 74 -0.66 30.76 8.94
CA ILE A 74 -0.09 31.57 7.84
C ILE A 74 -0.21 33.04 8.25
N GLY A 75 0.91 33.64 8.67
CA GLY A 75 0.88 34.95 9.30
C GLY A 75 0.05 34.95 10.57
N ASP A 76 -0.98 35.78 10.65
CA ASP A 76 -1.90 35.83 11.80
C ASP A 76 -3.14 34.92 11.65
N GLU A 77 -3.31 34.26 10.48
CA GLU A 77 -4.45 33.38 10.20
C GLU A 77 -4.15 31.95 10.67
N ILE A 78 -5.00 31.43 11.57
CA ILE A 78 -4.95 30.03 11.98
C ILE A 78 -5.67 29.21 10.92
N ILE A 79 -4.96 28.26 10.30
CA ILE A 79 -5.50 27.34 9.28
C ILE A 79 -5.99 26.05 9.92
N CYS A 80 -5.32 25.61 11.01
CA CYS A 80 -5.67 24.41 11.74
C CYS A 80 -5.39 24.61 13.22
N ASP A 81 -6.38 24.36 14.05
CA ASP A 81 -6.28 24.40 15.53
C ASP A 81 -5.76 23.07 16.09
N GLU A 82 -5.34 23.10 17.36
CA GLU A 82 -4.94 21.92 18.13
C GLU A 82 -6.10 20.90 18.20
N GLY A 83 -5.82 19.65 17.92
CA GLY A 83 -6.80 18.56 17.89
C GLY A 83 -7.38 18.27 16.50
N GLU A 84 -7.01 19.02 15.49
CA GLU A 84 -7.45 18.84 14.11
C GLU A 84 -6.27 18.49 13.20
N LEU A 85 -6.56 17.87 12.05
CA LEU A 85 -5.57 17.60 11.01
C LEU A 85 -5.81 18.49 9.80
N VAL A 86 -4.76 19.09 9.26
CA VAL A 86 -4.89 19.87 8.04
C VAL A 86 -5.36 18.98 6.90
N THR A 87 -6.46 19.39 6.29
CA THR A 87 -6.99 18.81 5.06
C THR A 87 -7.40 19.95 4.15
N LEU A 88 -6.69 20.09 3.03
CA LEU A 88 -6.91 21.17 2.07
C LEU A 88 -7.72 20.67 0.88
N THR A 89 -8.71 21.45 0.46
CA THR A 89 -9.31 21.30 -0.86
C THR A 89 -8.32 21.75 -1.95
N ASN A 90 -8.58 21.39 -3.20
CA ASN A 90 -7.74 21.85 -4.32
C ASN A 90 -7.62 23.39 -4.38
N GLN A 91 -8.67 24.15 -4.03
CA GLN A 91 -8.66 25.60 -4.03
C GLN A 91 -7.82 26.19 -2.90
N GLU A 92 -7.92 25.63 -1.70
CA GLU A 92 -7.10 26.02 -0.54
C GLU A 92 -5.63 25.69 -0.76
N ALA A 93 -5.33 24.51 -1.33
CA ALA A 93 -3.96 24.11 -1.64
C ALA A 93 -3.29 24.99 -2.71
N GLU A 94 -4.08 25.60 -3.61
CA GLU A 94 -3.62 26.46 -4.69
C GLU A 94 -3.50 27.94 -4.25
N ARG A 95 -4.03 28.27 -3.05
CA ARG A 95 -4.01 29.64 -2.50
C ARG A 95 -2.58 30.17 -2.47
N LEU A 96 -2.42 31.44 -2.87
CA LEU A 96 -1.17 32.15 -2.76
C LEU A 96 -0.96 32.67 -1.33
N VAL A 97 0.21 32.44 -0.77
CA VAL A 97 0.62 32.85 0.57
C VAL A 97 1.96 33.58 0.51
N GLY A 98 2.21 34.48 1.48
CA GLY A 98 3.37 35.37 1.47
C GLY A 98 3.04 36.73 0.91
N GLU A 99 3.95 37.69 1.08
CA GLU A 99 3.80 39.08 0.62
C GLU A 99 4.88 39.45 -0.42
N GLY A 100 4.50 40.25 -1.42
CA GLY A 100 5.44 40.76 -2.42
C GLY A 100 6.14 39.68 -3.23
N ASP A 101 7.47 39.73 -3.29
CA ASP A 101 8.30 38.79 -4.07
C ASP A 101 8.42 37.40 -3.44
N GLU A 102 7.96 37.23 -2.20
CA GLU A 102 7.94 35.92 -1.51
C GLU A 102 6.62 35.15 -1.68
N GLN A 103 5.73 35.65 -2.54
CA GLN A 103 4.44 35.02 -2.80
C GLN A 103 4.63 33.65 -3.46
N ARG A 104 4.07 32.60 -2.82
CA ARG A 104 4.13 31.23 -3.31
C ARG A 104 2.77 30.53 -3.15
N HIS A 105 2.54 29.49 -3.93
CA HIS A 105 1.41 28.59 -3.67
C HIS A 105 1.58 27.88 -2.33
N LEU A 106 0.48 27.70 -1.60
CA LEU A 106 0.50 27.02 -0.30
C LEU A 106 1.03 25.58 -0.45
N LEU A 107 0.53 24.84 -1.44
CA LEU A 107 0.94 23.46 -1.69
C LEU A 107 0.85 23.08 -3.18
N SER A 108 -0.29 23.29 -3.84
CA SER A 108 -0.54 22.89 -5.23
C SER A 108 -0.28 24.04 -6.18
N LYS A 109 0.43 23.76 -7.27
CA LYS A 109 0.71 24.75 -8.33
C LYS A 109 -0.44 24.93 -9.33
N GLY A 110 -1.46 24.08 -9.28
CA GLY A 110 -2.62 24.19 -10.15
C GLY A 110 -3.57 23.01 -10.06
N THR A 111 -4.77 23.24 -10.59
CA THR A 111 -5.84 22.23 -10.64
C THR A 111 -6.19 21.91 -12.10
N PHE A 112 -6.10 20.64 -12.47
CA PHE A 112 -6.35 20.17 -13.83
C PHE A 112 -7.42 19.08 -13.87
N PRO A 113 -8.37 19.11 -14.84
CA PRO A 113 -9.50 18.20 -14.89
C PRO A 113 -9.08 16.74 -15.21
N ASN A 114 -7.96 16.56 -15.88
CA ASN A 114 -7.43 15.24 -16.27
C ASN A 114 -5.92 15.31 -16.52
N LEU A 115 -5.31 14.16 -16.70
CA LEU A 115 -3.87 14.03 -16.92
C LEU A 115 -3.45 14.69 -18.25
N GLU A 116 -4.26 14.61 -19.28
CA GLU A 116 -3.99 15.17 -20.59
C GLU A 116 -3.84 16.70 -20.51
N ALA A 117 -4.74 17.38 -19.79
CA ALA A 117 -4.67 18.83 -19.57
C ALA A 117 -3.42 19.25 -18.76
N LEU A 118 -3.02 18.42 -17.78
CA LEU A 118 -1.78 18.66 -17.03
C LEU A 118 -0.54 18.51 -17.93
N LEU A 119 -0.49 17.47 -18.77
CA LEU A 119 0.64 17.23 -19.67
C LEU A 119 0.74 18.31 -20.73
N GLU A 120 -0.37 18.80 -21.26
CA GLU A 120 -0.41 19.95 -22.17
C GLU A 120 0.14 21.20 -21.50
N TYR A 121 -0.27 21.46 -20.25
CA TYR A 121 0.25 22.59 -19.46
C TYR A 121 1.76 22.49 -19.21
N LEU A 122 2.26 21.27 -18.97
CA LEU A 122 3.69 21.01 -18.74
C LEU A 122 4.50 20.89 -20.05
N GLU A 123 3.86 21.06 -21.21
CA GLU A 123 4.47 20.89 -22.55
C GLU A 123 5.11 19.50 -22.74
N LEU A 124 4.56 18.46 -22.08
CA LEU A 124 5.03 17.09 -22.18
C LEU A 124 4.28 16.32 -23.28
N ASP A 125 5.03 15.52 -24.05
CA ASP A 125 4.42 14.70 -25.11
C ASP A 125 3.57 13.56 -24.51
N THR A 126 2.30 13.52 -24.89
CA THR A 126 1.33 12.51 -24.43
C THR A 126 1.57 11.12 -25.05
N THR A 127 2.37 11.04 -26.13
CA THR A 127 2.66 9.76 -26.82
C THR A 127 3.52 8.81 -26.01
N GLU A 128 4.25 9.31 -25.00
CA GLU A 128 5.11 8.51 -24.13
C GLU A 128 4.41 7.98 -22.86
N ILE A 129 3.11 8.23 -22.68
CA ILE A 129 2.39 7.75 -21.50
C ILE A 129 2.25 6.22 -21.54
N ARG A 130 3.05 5.54 -20.74
CA ARG A 130 2.92 4.10 -20.55
C ARG A 130 1.96 3.81 -19.40
N ARG A 131 0.73 3.42 -19.72
CA ARG A 131 -0.22 2.89 -18.74
C ARG A 131 0.17 1.47 -18.38
N ILE A 132 0.49 1.25 -17.11
CA ILE A 132 0.75 -0.09 -16.58
C ILE A 132 -0.60 -0.67 -16.13
N GLU A 133 -1.14 -1.56 -16.95
CA GLU A 133 -2.38 -2.27 -16.60
C GLU A 133 -2.06 -3.54 -15.81
N ILE A 134 -2.90 -3.84 -14.83
CA ILE A 134 -2.80 -5.07 -14.04
C ILE A 134 -3.12 -6.26 -14.96
N THR A 135 -2.18 -7.17 -15.12
CA THR A 135 -2.35 -8.37 -15.95
C THR A 135 -3.42 -9.30 -15.37
N PRO A 136 -4.08 -10.16 -16.20
CA PRO A 136 -5.01 -11.16 -15.70
C PRO A 136 -4.39 -12.10 -14.65
N ALA A 137 -3.11 -12.47 -14.83
CA ALA A 137 -2.35 -13.29 -13.88
C ALA A 137 -2.20 -12.59 -12.52
N GLU A 138 -1.90 -11.30 -12.53
CA GLU A 138 -1.79 -10.50 -11.31
C GLU A 138 -3.13 -10.31 -10.60
N LYS A 139 -4.23 -10.15 -11.35
CA LYS A 139 -5.59 -10.12 -10.77
C LYS A 139 -5.94 -11.44 -10.08
N MET A 140 -5.60 -12.56 -10.71
CA MET A 140 -5.78 -13.90 -10.11
C MET A 140 -4.90 -14.10 -8.88
N ALA A 141 -3.62 -13.69 -8.94
CA ALA A 141 -2.71 -13.78 -7.81
C ALA A 141 -3.25 -13.00 -6.60
N ARG A 142 -3.68 -11.76 -6.79
CA ARG A 142 -4.30 -10.93 -5.73
C ARG A 142 -5.56 -11.57 -5.14
N ALA A 143 -6.38 -12.25 -5.95
CA ALA A 143 -7.56 -12.97 -5.46
C ALA A 143 -7.15 -14.19 -4.61
N ILE A 144 -6.12 -14.94 -5.02
CA ILE A 144 -5.61 -16.12 -4.31
C ILE A 144 -4.95 -15.73 -2.98
N GLU A 145 -4.23 -14.60 -2.94
CA GLU A 145 -3.57 -14.11 -1.73
C GLU A 145 -4.53 -13.46 -0.74
N GLY A 146 -5.66 -12.95 -1.22
CA GLY A 146 -6.66 -12.29 -0.39
C GLY A 146 -7.21 -13.24 0.70
N PHE A 147 -7.35 -12.71 1.92
CA PHE A 147 -8.10 -13.41 2.97
C PHE A 147 -9.59 -13.48 2.57
N PRO A 148 -10.29 -14.63 2.73
CA PRO A 148 -9.84 -15.87 3.40
C PRO A 148 -9.26 -16.93 2.45
N LEU A 149 -9.21 -16.68 1.11
CA LEU A 149 -8.92 -17.73 0.13
C LEU A 149 -7.51 -18.33 0.29
N SER A 150 -6.51 -17.50 0.56
CA SER A 150 -5.13 -17.95 0.80
C SER A 150 -5.07 -18.96 1.95
N SER A 151 -5.71 -18.65 3.08
CA SER A 151 -5.74 -19.53 4.25
C SER A 151 -6.49 -20.83 3.98
N ILE A 152 -7.59 -20.78 3.23
CA ILE A 152 -8.38 -21.96 2.85
C ILE A 152 -7.56 -22.89 1.94
N LEU A 153 -6.90 -22.34 0.93
CA LEU A 153 -6.06 -23.12 0.01
C LEU A 153 -4.92 -23.82 0.75
N LEU A 154 -4.23 -23.09 1.64
CA LEU A 154 -3.17 -23.69 2.45
C LEU A 154 -3.70 -24.80 3.37
N MET A 155 -4.82 -24.55 4.06
CA MET A 155 -5.43 -25.53 4.97
C MET A 155 -5.89 -26.78 4.22
N LEU A 156 -6.63 -26.62 3.12
CA LEU A 156 -7.09 -27.75 2.30
C LEU A 156 -5.93 -28.50 1.66
N GLY A 157 -4.88 -27.76 1.26
CA GLY A 157 -3.67 -28.35 0.71
C GLY A 157 -2.97 -29.27 1.70
N LEU A 158 -2.69 -28.76 2.90
CA LEU A 158 -2.04 -29.54 3.97
C LEU A 158 -2.93 -30.69 4.44
N LEU A 159 -4.23 -30.48 4.59
CA LEU A 159 -5.18 -31.52 5.00
C LEU A 159 -5.28 -32.62 3.96
N GLY A 160 -5.36 -32.28 2.66
CA GLY A 160 -5.42 -33.27 1.58
C GLY A 160 -4.16 -34.16 1.53
N VAL A 161 -2.98 -33.56 1.64
CA VAL A 161 -1.71 -34.30 1.72
C VAL A 161 -1.64 -35.16 2.97
N TRP A 162 -2.10 -34.66 4.12
CA TRP A 162 -2.11 -35.42 5.38
C TRP A 162 -3.06 -36.64 5.33
N ILE A 163 -4.25 -36.50 4.72
CA ILE A 163 -5.20 -37.61 4.54
C ILE A 163 -4.58 -38.69 3.65
N GLU A 164 -3.95 -38.29 2.54
CA GLU A 164 -3.28 -39.21 1.62
C GLU A 164 -2.17 -40.02 2.32
N PHE A 165 -1.39 -39.34 3.19
CA PHE A 165 -0.35 -40.03 3.97
C PHE A 165 -0.90 -41.05 4.96
N LYS A 166 -2.14 -40.85 5.44
CA LYS A 166 -2.80 -41.81 6.38
C LYS A 166 -3.56 -42.94 5.69
N THR A 167 -3.95 -42.72 4.43
CA THR A 167 -4.68 -43.75 3.64
C THR A 167 -3.77 -44.27 2.53
N PRO A 168 -3.38 -45.54 2.54
CA PRO A 168 -2.46 -46.07 1.55
C PRO A 168 -3.08 -46.06 0.14
N GLY A 169 -2.41 -45.39 -0.80
CA GLY A 169 -2.76 -45.28 -2.22
C GLY A 169 -2.98 -43.85 -2.67
N PHE A 170 -2.30 -43.42 -3.75
CA PHE A 170 -2.46 -42.09 -4.31
C PHE A 170 -3.88 -41.89 -4.84
N GLY A 171 -4.67 -41.22 -4.06
CA GLY A 171 -6.08 -40.98 -4.31
C GLY A 171 -6.45 -39.53 -4.54
N PHE A 172 -7.73 -39.27 -4.61
CA PHE A 172 -8.30 -37.96 -4.83
C PHE A 172 -7.87 -36.90 -3.77
N PRO A 173 -7.80 -37.20 -2.45
CA PRO A 173 -7.42 -36.22 -1.45
C PRO A 173 -6.02 -35.64 -1.64
N GLY A 174 -5.03 -36.47 -1.95
CA GLY A 174 -3.65 -36.07 -2.18
C GLY A 174 -3.50 -35.20 -3.43
N GLY A 175 -4.13 -35.61 -4.53
CA GLY A 175 -4.14 -34.82 -5.77
C GLY A 175 -4.80 -33.44 -5.61
N ALA A 176 -5.94 -33.39 -4.93
CA ALA A 176 -6.61 -32.13 -4.62
C ALA A 176 -5.77 -31.27 -3.68
N GLY A 177 -5.16 -31.86 -2.64
CA GLY A 177 -4.27 -31.16 -1.72
C GLY A 177 -3.06 -30.53 -2.40
N LEU A 178 -2.37 -31.29 -3.24
CA LEU A 178 -1.24 -30.77 -4.02
C LEU A 178 -1.65 -29.67 -4.98
N SER A 179 -2.82 -29.77 -5.61
CA SER A 179 -3.36 -28.72 -6.48
C SER A 179 -3.63 -27.42 -5.70
N CYS A 180 -4.20 -27.49 -4.50
CA CYS A 180 -4.41 -26.35 -3.62
C CYS A 180 -3.07 -25.71 -3.21
N LEU A 181 -2.06 -26.49 -2.83
CA LEU A 181 -0.72 -25.99 -2.50
C LEU A 181 -0.02 -25.35 -3.71
N ALA A 182 -0.15 -25.94 -4.88
CA ALA A 182 0.43 -25.40 -6.10
C ALA A 182 -0.21 -24.05 -6.48
N LEU A 183 -1.54 -23.93 -6.38
CA LEU A 183 -2.24 -22.66 -6.61
C LEU A 183 -1.87 -21.61 -5.56
N TRP A 184 -1.80 -21.98 -4.30
CA TRP A 184 -1.38 -21.12 -3.22
C TRP A 184 0.03 -20.56 -3.46
N PHE A 185 0.97 -21.45 -3.77
CA PHE A 185 2.36 -21.10 -4.02
C PHE A 185 2.51 -20.24 -5.29
N TRP A 186 1.79 -20.57 -6.35
CA TRP A 186 1.78 -19.80 -7.60
C TRP A 186 1.31 -18.35 -7.39
N GLY A 187 0.25 -18.13 -6.60
CA GLY A 187 -0.23 -16.81 -6.24
C GLY A 187 0.87 -15.99 -5.55
N HIS A 188 1.48 -16.56 -4.50
CA HIS A 188 2.56 -15.91 -3.74
C HIS A 188 3.81 -15.62 -4.57
N HIS A 189 4.13 -16.50 -5.54
CA HIS A 189 5.26 -16.27 -6.45
C HIS A 189 5.00 -15.09 -7.39
N ILE A 190 3.81 -14.99 -7.99
CA ILE A 190 3.45 -13.87 -8.89
C ILE A 190 3.41 -12.54 -8.13
N ALA A 191 2.96 -12.53 -6.89
CA ALA A 191 2.96 -11.34 -6.07
C ALA A 191 4.35 -10.94 -5.55
N GLY A 192 5.39 -11.75 -5.83
CA GLY A 192 6.75 -11.48 -5.38
C GLY A 192 7.00 -11.79 -3.90
N LEU A 193 6.08 -12.48 -3.24
CA LEU A 193 6.22 -12.93 -1.85
C LEU A 193 7.01 -14.24 -1.74
N ALA A 194 7.10 -15.03 -2.82
CA ALA A 194 7.91 -16.23 -2.92
C ALA A 194 8.90 -16.10 -4.09
N GLY A 195 10.18 -16.24 -3.79
CA GLY A 195 11.24 -16.15 -4.79
C GLY A 195 11.50 -17.48 -5.50
N THR A 196 12.51 -17.50 -6.38
CA THR A 196 12.91 -18.70 -7.13
C THR A 196 13.47 -19.80 -6.23
N SER A 197 14.14 -19.43 -5.15
CA SER A 197 14.66 -20.38 -4.12
C SER A 197 13.55 -21.17 -3.45
N GLU A 198 12.49 -20.48 -3.05
CA GLU A 198 11.32 -21.07 -2.41
C GLU A 198 10.57 -21.99 -3.39
N LEU A 199 10.51 -21.64 -4.69
CA LEU A 199 9.95 -22.46 -5.74
C LEU A 199 10.73 -23.78 -5.89
N ILE A 200 12.05 -23.72 -5.91
CA ILE A 200 12.91 -24.91 -6.01
C ILE A 200 12.71 -25.80 -4.79
N LEU A 201 12.68 -25.24 -3.59
CA LEU A 201 12.44 -26.00 -2.35
C LEU A 201 11.07 -26.65 -2.34
N PHE A 202 10.04 -25.94 -2.82
CA PHE A 202 8.68 -26.47 -2.92
C PHE A 202 8.60 -27.67 -3.89
N ILE A 203 9.19 -27.54 -5.08
CA ILE A 203 9.25 -28.64 -6.07
C ILE A 203 10.03 -29.83 -5.50
N LEU A 204 11.18 -29.58 -4.85
CA LEU A 204 11.97 -30.62 -4.20
C LEU A 204 11.15 -31.34 -3.12
N GLY A 205 10.40 -30.60 -2.31
CA GLY A 205 9.50 -31.16 -1.30
C GLY A 205 8.44 -32.08 -1.91
N ILE A 206 7.81 -31.68 -3.02
CA ILE A 206 6.85 -32.52 -3.75
C ILE A 206 7.52 -33.81 -4.28
N ILE A 207 8.72 -33.72 -4.86
CA ILE A 207 9.46 -34.84 -5.38
C ILE A 207 9.79 -35.84 -4.25
N LEU A 208 10.28 -35.34 -3.10
CA LEU A 208 10.58 -36.17 -1.94
C LEU A 208 9.32 -36.87 -1.41
N LEU A 209 8.20 -36.18 -1.36
CA LEU A 209 6.92 -36.72 -0.94
C LEU A 209 6.41 -37.82 -1.89
N ILE A 210 6.58 -37.63 -3.20
CA ILE A 210 6.28 -38.65 -4.21
C ILE A 210 7.18 -39.89 -4.02
N ILE A 211 8.48 -39.68 -3.81
CA ILE A 211 9.43 -40.78 -3.55
C ILE A 211 9.02 -41.56 -2.27
N GLU A 212 8.69 -40.83 -1.19
CA GLU A 212 8.22 -41.46 0.07
C GLU A 212 7.01 -42.37 -0.15
N ILE A 213 6.00 -41.87 -0.90
CA ILE A 213 4.76 -42.63 -1.15
C ILE A 213 4.98 -43.87 -2.04
N PHE A 214 5.88 -43.78 -3.02
CA PHE A 214 6.05 -44.84 -4.02
C PHE A 214 7.22 -45.80 -3.77
N VAL A 215 8.24 -45.38 -3.01
CA VAL A 215 9.48 -46.16 -2.80
C VAL A 215 9.55 -46.79 -1.41
N ILE A 216 8.91 -46.19 -0.42
CA ILE A 216 8.91 -46.70 0.97
C ILE A 216 7.51 -47.21 1.27
N PRO A 217 7.27 -48.55 1.19
CA PRO A 217 5.98 -49.17 1.49
C PRO A 217 5.61 -49.13 2.98
#